data_5023756f233546d53e91b50ed1c5bd96
#
_entry.id   5023756f233546d53e91b50ed1c5bd96
#
_cell.length_a   1.000
_cell.length_b   1.000
_cell.length_c   1.000
_cell.angle_alpha   90.00
_cell.angle_beta   90.00
_cell.angle_gamma   90.00
#
_symmetry.space_group_name_H-M   'P 1'
#
loop_
_entity.id
_entity.type
_entity.pdbx_description
1 polymer ?
#
loop_
_entity_poly.entity_id
_entity_poly.type
_entity_poly.pdbx_seq_one_letter_code
_entity_poly.pdbx_strand_id
1 'polypeptide(L)'
;GLLIIDKDEAEIVKLIFERYTTHLGGIHSVASWLNTNGYRKEPRGNGKYTYFSPNTIKNIIDNPVYAGKIAYGRRQMKRKRGSDNEYHAVKQEKYQLNDGIHEAIISEETFELAQKRRKEESKPFPRKRSDKVNLLTGLLICPVCGRKMVATNTIGKIKKDGTRGKETRAYAC
;
A
#
# COMPACT_ATOMS: atom_id res chain seq x y z
N GLY A 1 -25.32 -15.09 7.81
CA GLY A 1 -24.90 -14.59 9.14
C GLY A 1 -24.99 -13.08 9.16
N LEU A 2 -25.33 -12.51 10.31
CA LEU A 2 -25.34 -11.06 10.52
C LEU A 2 -23.92 -10.61 10.87
N LEU A 3 -23.51 -9.44 10.35
CA LEU A 3 -22.28 -8.77 10.77
C LEU A 3 -22.58 -7.99 12.06
N ILE A 4 -21.78 -8.22 13.08
CA ILE A 4 -21.87 -7.53 14.37
C ILE A 4 -20.63 -6.66 14.49
N ILE A 5 -20.82 -5.42 14.96
CA ILE A 5 -19.72 -4.47 15.13
C ILE A 5 -19.01 -4.77 16.46
N ASP A 6 -17.71 -4.98 16.40
CA ASP A 6 -16.83 -4.92 17.55
C ASP A 6 -16.52 -3.44 17.85
N LYS A 7 -16.85 -2.98 19.06
CA LYS A 7 -16.74 -1.57 19.43
C LYS A 7 -15.29 -1.09 19.46
N ASP A 8 -14.39 -1.91 19.98
CA ASP A 8 -12.97 -1.54 20.13
C ASP A 8 -12.27 -1.46 18.77
N GLU A 9 -12.53 -2.43 17.88
CA GLU A 9 -12.03 -2.38 16.52
C GLU A 9 -12.68 -1.24 15.71
N ALA A 10 -13.95 -0.93 15.94
CA ALA A 10 -14.66 0.14 15.25
C ALA A 10 -14.09 1.53 15.57
N GLU A 11 -13.67 1.78 16.81
CA GLU A 11 -12.98 3.03 17.18
C GLU A 11 -11.67 3.20 16.41
N ILE A 12 -10.89 2.13 16.30
CA ILE A 12 -9.65 2.16 15.52
C ILE A 12 -9.94 2.44 14.03
N VAL A 13 -10.99 1.85 13.48
CA VAL A 13 -11.41 2.10 12.09
C VAL A 13 -11.78 3.56 11.89
N LYS A 14 -12.59 4.15 12.77
CA LYS A 14 -12.96 5.59 12.73
C LYS A 14 -11.70 6.47 12.76
N LEU A 15 -10.77 6.18 13.67
CA LEU A 15 -9.51 6.91 13.80
C LEU A 15 -8.64 6.81 12.54
N ILE A 16 -8.60 5.64 11.88
CA ILE A 16 -7.88 5.45 10.62
C ILE A 16 -8.45 6.35 9.54
N PHE A 17 -9.77 6.37 9.36
CA PHE A 17 -10.43 7.19 8.34
C PHE A 17 -10.28 8.68 8.62
N GLU A 18 -10.52 9.12 9.86
CA GLU A 18 -10.32 10.50 10.29
C GLU A 18 -8.90 10.97 9.98
N ARG A 19 -7.91 10.21 10.45
CA ARG A 19 -6.52 10.60 10.25
C ARG A 19 -6.10 10.58 8.79
N TYR A 20 -6.61 9.63 8.02
CA TYR A 20 -6.32 9.56 6.60
C TYR A 20 -6.94 10.71 5.81
N THR A 21 -8.12 11.20 6.20
CA THR A 21 -8.83 12.28 5.49
C THR A 21 -8.39 13.68 5.92
N THR A 22 -8.01 13.88 7.18
CA THR A 22 -7.70 15.21 7.74
C THR A 22 -6.21 15.56 7.69
N HIS A 23 -5.30 14.58 7.83
CA HIS A 23 -3.86 14.85 7.92
C HIS A 23 -3.13 14.71 6.59
N LEU A 24 -2.09 15.53 6.41
CA LEU A 24 -1.14 15.42 5.30
C LEU A 24 -0.25 14.18 5.51
N GLY A 25 -0.65 13.05 4.98
CA GLY A 25 0.13 11.82 5.05
C GLY A 25 -0.64 10.65 4.44
N GLY A 26 0.05 9.80 3.68
CA GLY A 26 -0.54 8.62 3.06
C GLY A 26 -0.69 7.44 4.04
N ILE A 27 -1.07 6.29 3.51
CA ILE A 27 -1.28 5.05 4.25
C ILE A 27 -0.07 4.64 5.13
N HIS A 28 1.16 4.94 4.69
CA HIS A 28 2.39 4.67 5.46
C HIS A 28 2.46 5.51 6.73
N SER A 29 2.11 6.80 6.64
CA SER A 29 2.09 7.71 7.79
C SER A 29 1.05 7.29 8.83
N VAL A 30 -0.14 6.90 8.39
CA VAL A 30 -1.21 6.40 9.28
C VAL A 30 -0.77 5.13 10.00
N ALA A 31 -0.19 4.15 9.27
CA ALA A 31 0.30 2.91 9.88
C ALA A 31 1.41 3.16 10.91
N SER A 32 2.37 4.01 10.58
CA SER A 32 3.46 4.38 11.50
C SER A 32 2.92 5.05 12.75
N TRP A 33 2.02 6.02 12.60
CA TRP A 33 1.43 6.74 13.71
C TRP A 33 0.66 5.82 14.66
N LEU A 34 -0.19 4.92 14.14
CA LEU A 34 -0.92 3.95 14.97
C LEU A 34 0.04 3.09 15.79
N ASN A 35 1.08 2.57 15.13
CA ASN A 35 2.05 1.71 15.80
C ASN A 35 2.86 2.45 16.87
N THR A 36 3.23 3.72 16.64
CA THR A 36 3.97 4.56 17.58
C THR A 36 3.10 4.92 18.79
N ASN A 37 1.79 5.13 18.58
CA ASN A 37 0.87 5.44 19.68
C ASN A 37 0.32 4.18 20.39
N GLY A 38 0.90 3.01 20.15
CA GLY A 38 0.58 1.80 20.88
C GLY A 38 -0.65 1.03 20.39
N TYR A 39 -1.33 1.50 19.34
CA TYR A 39 -2.45 0.77 18.77
C TYR A 39 -1.99 -0.56 18.16
N ARG A 40 -2.78 -1.62 18.39
CA ARG A 40 -2.50 -2.96 17.89
C ARG A 40 -3.79 -3.55 17.33
N LYS A 41 -3.65 -4.39 16.32
CA LYS A 41 -4.76 -5.17 15.77
C LYS A 41 -4.74 -6.58 16.35
N GLU A 42 -5.90 -7.21 16.43
CA GLU A 42 -5.98 -8.61 16.74
C GLU A 42 -5.28 -9.46 15.67
N PRO A 43 -4.44 -10.43 16.08
CA PRO A 43 -3.81 -11.36 15.15
C PRO A 43 -4.87 -12.28 14.54
N ARG A 44 -4.93 -12.38 13.22
CA ARG A 44 -5.88 -13.26 12.52
C ARG A 44 -5.28 -14.64 12.31
N GLY A 45 -6.04 -15.67 12.66
CA GLY A 45 -5.63 -17.07 12.54
C GLY A 45 -4.37 -17.37 13.34
N ASN A 46 -3.42 -18.07 12.73
CA ASN A 46 -2.13 -18.40 13.33
C ASN A 46 -1.09 -17.27 13.25
N GLY A 47 -1.51 -16.06 12.84
CA GLY A 47 -0.63 -14.90 12.69
C GLY A 47 -0.21 -14.34 14.04
N LYS A 48 1.08 -14.00 14.18
CA LYS A 48 1.64 -13.38 15.40
C LYS A 48 1.77 -11.85 15.28
N TYR A 49 1.44 -11.27 14.11
CA TYR A 49 1.68 -9.86 13.83
C TYR A 49 0.50 -9.00 14.26
N THR A 50 0.69 -8.20 15.28
CA THR A 50 -0.28 -7.25 15.84
C THR A 50 -0.12 -5.82 15.29
N TYR A 51 0.97 -5.52 14.61
CA TYR A 51 1.26 -4.19 14.05
C TYR A 51 0.45 -3.91 12.79
N PHE A 52 0.10 -2.64 12.60
CA PHE A 52 -0.54 -2.15 11.36
C PHE A 52 0.51 -2.00 10.26
N SER A 53 0.33 -2.74 9.17
CA SER A 53 1.12 -2.53 7.95
C SER A 53 0.41 -1.53 7.02
N PRO A 54 1.11 -0.83 6.12
CA PRO A 54 0.48 0.03 5.13
C PRO A 54 -0.56 -0.71 4.27
N ASN A 55 -0.32 -2.00 3.99
CA ASN A 55 -1.28 -2.82 3.26
C ASN A 55 -2.55 -3.12 4.08
N THR A 56 -2.45 -3.25 5.40
CA THR A 56 -3.61 -3.37 6.30
C THR A 56 -4.45 -2.10 6.24
N ILE A 57 -3.82 -0.92 6.37
CA ILE A 57 -4.52 0.37 6.28
C ILE A 57 -5.19 0.53 4.91
N LYS A 58 -4.47 0.20 3.84
CA LYS A 58 -5.03 0.19 2.48
C LYS A 58 -6.29 -0.68 2.38
N ASN A 59 -6.24 -1.90 2.91
CA ASN A 59 -7.38 -2.81 2.85
C ASN A 59 -8.58 -2.31 3.66
N ILE A 60 -8.33 -1.65 4.79
CA ILE A 60 -9.38 -1.02 5.61
C ILE A 60 -10.02 0.13 4.82
N ILE A 61 -9.22 1.07 4.30
CA ILE A 61 -9.72 2.22 3.54
C ILE A 61 -10.48 1.78 2.28
N ASP A 62 -10.00 0.75 1.58
CA ASP A 62 -10.63 0.25 0.34
C ASP A 62 -11.89 -0.61 0.60
N ASN A 63 -12.30 -0.86 1.85
CA ASN A 63 -13.39 -1.77 2.16
C ASN A 63 -14.72 -1.04 2.40
N PRO A 64 -15.73 -1.18 1.52
CA PRO A 64 -17.00 -0.49 1.62
C PRO A 64 -17.91 -0.99 2.76
N VAL A 65 -17.58 -2.13 3.37
CA VAL A 65 -18.34 -2.67 4.51
C VAL A 65 -18.38 -1.68 5.68
N TYR A 66 -17.32 -0.92 5.90
CA TYR A 66 -17.29 0.09 6.96
C TYR A 66 -18.25 1.25 6.74
N ALA A 67 -18.67 1.49 5.49
CA ALA A 67 -19.69 2.47 5.11
C ALA A 67 -21.09 1.82 4.93
N GLY A 68 -21.32 0.65 5.52
CA GLY A 68 -22.62 -0.04 5.44
C GLY A 68 -22.93 -0.67 4.09
N LYS A 69 -21.95 -0.82 3.20
CA LYS A 69 -22.16 -1.37 1.84
C LYS A 69 -21.50 -2.74 1.66
N ILE A 70 -22.14 -3.60 0.90
CA ILE A 70 -21.61 -4.91 0.52
C ILE A 70 -21.22 -4.88 -0.95
N ALA A 71 -19.96 -5.23 -1.22
CA ALA A 71 -19.42 -5.29 -2.56
C ALA A 71 -19.43 -6.73 -3.10
N TYR A 72 -20.09 -6.95 -4.22
CA TYR A 72 -20.13 -8.22 -4.93
C TYR A 72 -19.29 -8.16 -6.21
N GLY A 73 -18.50 -9.23 -6.47
CA GLY A 73 -17.71 -9.30 -7.70
C GLY A 73 -16.42 -8.47 -7.72
N ARG A 74 -15.90 -8.02 -6.58
CA ARG A 74 -14.63 -7.26 -6.51
C ARG A 74 -13.42 -8.01 -7.05
N ARG A 75 -13.48 -9.34 -7.06
CA ARG A 75 -12.41 -10.21 -7.56
C ARG A 75 -12.99 -11.28 -8.47
N GLN A 76 -12.27 -11.54 -9.57
CA GLN A 76 -12.55 -12.64 -10.47
C GLN A 76 -11.36 -13.57 -10.50
N MET A 77 -11.62 -14.87 -10.50
CA MET A 77 -10.59 -15.86 -10.71
C MET A 77 -10.25 -15.94 -12.20
N LYS A 78 -9.02 -15.60 -12.56
CA LYS A 78 -8.51 -15.75 -13.93
C LYS A 78 -7.47 -16.84 -13.96
N ARG A 79 -7.48 -17.61 -15.05
CA ARG A 79 -6.49 -18.65 -15.30
C ARG A 79 -5.12 -18.03 -15.46
N LYS A 80 -4.11 -18.65 -14.86
CA LYS A 80 -2.72 -18.23 -14.99
C LYS A 80 -2.21 -18.56 -16.40
N ARG A 81 -1.54 -17.60 -17.03
CA ARG A 81 -1.03 -17.80 -18.39
C ARG A 81 0.01 -18.95 -18.37
N GLY A 82 -0.19 -19.96 -19.21
CA GLY A 82 0.71 -21.12 -19.31
C GLY A 82 0.43 -22.25 -18.32
N SER A 83 -0.66 -22.20 -17.56
CA SER A 83 -1.08 -23.31 -16.67
C SER A 83 -2.53 -23.66 -16.92
N ASP A 84 -2.84 -24.96 -16.91
CA ASP A 84 -4.20 -25.45 -17.12
C ASP A 84 -5.05 -25.48 -15.84
N ASN A 85 -4.42 -25.58 -14.68
CA ASN A 85 -5.10 -25.78 -13.40
C ASN A 85 -4.83 -24.68 -12.36
N GLU A 86 -4.02 -23.66 -12.69
CA GLU A 86 -3.73 -22.58 -11.75
C GLU A 86 -4.55 -21.32 -12.04
N TYR A 87 -5.20 -20.81 -11.01
CA TYR A 87 -5.99 -19.58 -11.04
C TYR A 87 -5.42 -18.56 -10.08
N HIS A 88 -5.55 -17.29 -10.43
CA HIS A 88 -5.23 -16.18 -9.54
C HIS A 88 -6.39 -15.18 -9.48
N ALA A 89 -6.57 -14.58 -8.31
CA ALA A 89 -7.60 -13.58 -8.11
C ALA A 89 -7.17 -12.23 -8.69
N VAL A 90 -7.94 -11.70 -9.63
CA VAL A 90 -7.73 -10.37 -10.22
C VAL A 90 -8.80 -9.43 -9.71
N LYS A 91 -8.41 -8.22 -9.27
CA LYS A 91 -9.34 -7.14 -8.91
C LYS A 91 -10.10 -6.71 -10.16
N GLN A 92 -11.41 -6.51 -10.02
CA GLN A 92 -12.24 -5.92 -11.05
C GLN A 92 -12.40 -4.42 -10.82
N GLU A 93 -12.39 -3.65 -11.90
CA GLU A 93 -12.65 -2.21 -11.86
C GLU A 93 -14.13 -1.90 -11.63
N LYS A 94 -15.00 -2.74 -12.22
CA LYS A 94 -16.45 -2.64 -12.06
C LYS A 94 -16.96 -3.78 -11.20
N TYR A 95 -17.60 -3.46 -10.11
CA TYR A 95 -18.25 -4.41 -9.22
C TYR A 95 -19.55 -3.79 -8.69
N GLN A 96 -20.46 -4.65 -8.22
CA GLN A 96 -21.73 -4.19 -7.67
C GLN A 96 -21.55 -3.80 -6.20
N LEU A 97 -22.12 -2.64 -5.83
CA LEU A 97 -22.25 -2.18 -4.47
C LEU A 97 -23.72 -2.19 -4.09
N ASN A 98 -24.08 -2.90 -3.05
CA ASN A 98 -25.42 -2.97 -2.50
C ASN A 98 -25.40 -2.47 -1.06
N ASP A 99 -26.49 -1.90 -0.60
CA ASP A 99 -26.63 -1.53 0.80
C ASP A 99 -26.66 -2.79 1.68
N GLY A 100 -25.87 -2.77 2.75
CA GLY A 100 -25.82 -3.85 3.74
C GLY A 100 -26.91 -3.70 4.78
N ILE A 101 -27.25 -4.81 5.45
CA ILE A 101 -28.17 -4.81 6.60
C ILE A 101 -27.45 -4.37 7.88
N HIS A 102 -26.12 -4.40 7.88
CA HIS A 102 -25.29 -4.02 9.03
C HIS A 102 -25.15 -2.50 9.16
N GLU A 103 -24.98 -2.05 10.39
CA GLU A 103 -24.76 -0.65 10.70
C GLU A 103 -23.42 -0.15 10.14
N ALA A 104 -23.41 1.08 9.61
CA ALA A 104 -22.20 1.72 9.10
C ALA A 104 -21.34 2.22 10.28
N ILE A 105 -20.04 1.96 10.23
CA ILE A 105 -19.05 2.48 11.21
C ILE A 105 -18.66 3.92 10.88
N ILE A 106 -18.60 4.25 9.59
CA ILE A 106 -18.25 5.58 9.07
C ILE A 106 -19.32 6.09 8.12
N SER A 107 -19.42 7.42 7.97
CA SER A 107 -20.34 8.02 7.01
C SER A 107 -19.90 7.77 5.56
N GLU A 108 -20.86 7.73 4.65
CA GLU A 108 -20.60 7.57 3.22
C GLU A 108 -19.70 8.68 2.68
N GLU A 109 -19.93 9.93 3.13
CA GLU A 109 -19.11 11.09 2.75
C GLU A 109 -17.64 10.92 3.12
N THR A 110 -17.36 10.42 4.33
CA THR A 110 -15.99 10.14 4.79
C THR A 110 -15.34 9.05 3.95
N PHE A 111 -16.11 8.02 3.60
CA PHE A 111 -15.64 6.94 2.75
C PHE A 111 -15.31 7.45 1.35
N GLU A 112 -16.19 8.23 0.72
CA GLU A 112 -15.97 8.81 -0.61
C GLU A 112 -14.76 9.74 -0.63
N LEU A 113 -14.60 10.59 0.39
CA LEU A 113 -13.44 11.46 0.54
C LEU A 113 -12.14 10.64 0.61
N ALA A 114 -12.13 9.56 1.38
CA ALA A 114 -11.00 8.66 1.47
C ALA A 114 -10.70 7.97 0.12
N GLN A 115 -11.73 7.53 -0.63
CA GLN A 115 -11.56 6.94 -1.95
C GLN A 115 -11.01 7.95 -2.98
N LYS A 116 -11.51 9.19 -2.97
CA LYS A 116 -11.01 10.26 -3.84
C LYS A 116 -9.52 10.51 -3.59
N ARG A 117 -9.14 10.70 -2.33
CA ARG A 117 -7.73 10.86 -1.94
C ARG A 117 -6.88 9.66 -2.34
N ARG A 118 -7.41 8.46 -2.17
CA ARG A 118 -6.75 7.21 -2.55
C ARG A 118 -6.44 7.14 -4.05
N LYS A 119 -7.36 7.59 -4.91
CA LYS A 119 -7.17 7.69 -6.36
C LYS A 119 -6.10 8.73 -6.73
N GLU A 120 -6.07 9.85 -6.03
CA GLU A 120 -5.07 10.90 -6.24
C GLU A 120 -3.67 10.43 -5.87
N GLU A 121 -3.51 9.80 -4.70
CA GLU A 121 -2.24 9.24 -4.23
C GLU A 121 -1.74 8.06 -5.08
N SER A 122 -2.63 7.33 -5.74
CA SER A 122 -2.26 6.19 -6.58
C SER A 122 -1.71 6.57 -7.95
N LYS A 123 -1.76 7.84 -8.33
CA LYS A 123 -1.18 8.30 -9.59
C LYS A 123 0.32 8.02 -9.57
N PRO A 124 0.84 7.33 -10.59
CA PRO A 124 2.27 7.04 -10.64
C PRO A 124 3.05 8.36 -10.69
N PHE A 125 3.90 8.58 -9.70
CA PHE A 125 4.84 9.68 -9.75
C PHE A 125 5.70 9.48 -11.01
N PRO A 126 5.77 10.47 -11.93
CA PRO A 126 6.66 10.37 -13.07
C PRO A 126 8.08 10.21 -12.52
N ARG A 127 8.61 8.99 -12.59
CA ARG A 127 10.01 8.77 -12.27
C ARG A 127 10.78 9.59 -13.30
N LYS A 128 11.46 10.66 -12.86
CA LYS A 128 12.45 11.32 -13.70
C LYS A 128 13.42 10.25 -14.15
N ARG A 129 13.34 9.86 -15.42
CA ARG A 129 14.38 9.04 -16.01
C ARG A 129 15.67 9.83 -15.85
N SER A 130 16.63 9.26 -15.17
CA SER A 130 17.97 9.83 -15.15
C SER A 130 18.44 9.87 -16.61
N ASP A 131 18.84 11.05 -17.09
CA ASP A 131 19.47 11.20 -18.42
C ASP A 131 20.80 10.43 -18.50
N LYS A 132 21.21 9.83 -17.40
CA LYS A 132 22.46 9.07 -17.26
C LYS A 132 22.23 7.63 -17.65
N VAL A 133 22.82 7.23 -18.75
CA VAL A 133 22.79 5.85 -19.22
C VAL A 133 23.80 5.01 -18.44
N ASN A 134 23.30 3.97 -17.77
CA ASN A 134 24.11 2.98 -17.08
C ASN A 134 24.18 1.72 -17.99
N LEU A 135 25.22 1.66 -18.82
CA LEU A 135 25.37 0.69 -19.91
C LEU A 135 25.32 -0.78 -19.47
N LEU A 136 25.82 -1.09 -18.28
CA LEU A 136 25.95 -2.46 -17.82
C LEU A 136 24.81 -2.93 -16.88
N THR A 137 23.78 -2.11 -16.70
CA THR A 137 22.63 -2.48 -15.87
C THR A 137 21.91 -3.70 -16.44
N GLY A 138 21.82 -4.77 -15.64
CA GLY A 138 21.18 -6.03 -16.04
C GLY A 138 22.03 -6.96 -16.90
N LEU A 139 23.23 -6.54 -17.33
CA LEU A 139 24.20 -7.36 -18.04
C LEU A 139 25.19 -8.02 -17.08
N LEU A 140 25.53 -7.35 -15.98
CA LEU A 140 26.44 -7.88 -14.98
C LEU A 140 25.74 -8.88 -14.06
N ILE A 141 26.43 -9.99 -13.79
CA ILE A 141 25.99 -11.01 -12.84
C ILE A 141 26.95 -11.01 -11.67
N CYS A 142 26.42 -11.01 -10.45
CA CYS A 142 27.23 -11.08 -9.24
C CYS A 142 27.90 -12.46 -9.13
N PRO A 143 29.23 -12.55 -9.02
CA PRO A 143 29.93 -13.84 -8.94
C PRO A 143 29.67 -14.59 -7.62
N VAL A 144 29.19 -13.89 -6.60
CA VAL A 144 28.92 -14.49 -5.28
C VAL A 144 27.53 -15.10 -5.20
N CYS A 145 26.49 -14.40 -5.70
CA CYS A 145 25.11 -14.83 -5.53
C CYS A 145 24.36 -15.14 -6.84
N GLY A 146 24.99 -14.99 -8.01
CA GLY A 146 24.40 -15.25 -9.32
C GLY A 146 23.28 -14.29 -9.75
N ARG A 147 22.94 -13.27 -8.96
CA ARG A 147 21.89 -12.30 -9.29
C ARG A 147 22.41 -11.19 -10.21
N LYS A 148 21.52 -10.63 -11.02
CA LYS A 148 21.83 -9.47 -11.85
C LYS A 148 22.14 -8.25 -10.97
N MET A 149 23.22 -7.55 -11.30
CA MET A 149 23.63 -6.32 -10.63
C MET A 149 22.88 -5.11 -11.20
N VAL A 150 22.56 -4.18 -10.31
CA VAL A 150 21.92 -2.89 -10.66
C VAL A 150 22.89 -1.74 -10.46
N ALA A 151 22.76 -0.70 -11.29
CA ALA A 151 23.58 0.49 -11.13
C ALA A 151 23.16 1.27 -9.89
N THR A 152 24.13 1.65 -9.09
CA THR A 152 23.99 2.54 -7.95
C THR A 152 24.83 3.79 -8.15
N ASN A 153 24.21 4.96 -8.03
CA ASN A 153 24.90 6.24 -8.12
C ASN A 153 24.96 6.84 -6.72
N THR A 154 26.16 7.00 -6.19
CA THR A 154 26.37 7.69 -4.91
C THR A 154 26.86 9.10 -5.18
N ILE A 155 26.12 10.08 -4.70
CA ILE A 155 26.54 11.49 -4.78
C ILE A 155 27.32 11.80 -3.49
N GLY A 156 28.54 12.28 -3.65
CA GLY A 156 29.37 12.71 -2.51
C GLY A 156 28.69 13.79 -1.68
N LYS A 157 29.02 13.85 -0.37
CA LYS A 157 28.50 14.86 0.55
C LYS A 157 28.80 16.28 0.04
N ILE A 158 27.92 17.21 0.34
CA ILE A 158 28.17 18.64 0.10
C ILE A 158 29.34 19.05 0.99
N LYS A 159 30.37 19.62 0.38
CA LYS A 159 31.55 20.16 1.08
C LYS A 159 31.18 21.46 1.80
N LYS A 160 32.03 21.91 2.71
CA LYS A 160 31.85 23.18 3.46
C LYS A 160 31.77 24.42 2.57
N ASP A 161 32.33 24.35 1.35
CA ASP A 161 32.31 25.39 0.32
C ASP A 161 31.01 25.40 -0.53
N GLY A 162 30.04 24.55 -0.20
CA GLY A 162 28.78 24.42 -0.94
C GLY A 162 28.88 23.59 -2.22
N THR A 163 30.08 23.12 -2.63
CA THR A 163 30.25 22.29 -3.82
C THR A 163 29.83 20.84 -3.52
N ARG A 164 29.24 20.18 -4.52
CA ARG A 164 28.92 18.75 -4.42
C ARG A 164 30.17 17.91 -4.58
N GLY A 165 30.32 16.90 -3.72
CA GLY A 165 31.35 15.90 -3.87
C GLY A 165 31.21 15.11 -5.18
N LYS A 166 32.27 14.40 -5.54
CA LYS A 166 32.35 13.60 -6.77
C LYS A 166 31.25 12.54 -6.79
N GLU A 167 30.54 12.45 -7.91
CA GLU A 167 29.59 11.36 -8.13
C GLU A 167 30.37 10.07 -8.47
N THR A 168 30.07 9.01 -7.73
CA THR A 168 30.65 7.68 -7.98
C THR A 168 29.56 6.77 -8.50
N ARG A 169 29.84 6.07 -9.60
CA ARG A 169 28.95 5.06 -10.17
C ARG A 169 29.50 3.70 -9.82
N ALA A 170 28.65 2.85 -9.31
CA ALA A 170 28.96 1.47 -8.97
C ALA A 170 27.85 0.54 -9.41
N TYR A 171 28.12 -0.77 -9.41
CA TYR A 171 27.11 -1.78 -9.62
C TYR A 171 27.06 -2.66 -8.35
N ALA A 172 25.86 -2.89 -7.84
CA ALA A 172 25.63 -3.70 -6.65
C ALA A 172 24.55 -4.75 -6.91
N CYS A 173 24.62 -5.85 -6.20
CA CYS A 173 23.60 -6.90 -6.18
C CYS A 173 22.64 -6.77 -4.99
#